data_950f2a0d9e8d2a8abe46b7eb3e1c467c
#
_entry.id   950f2a0d9e8d2a8abe46b7eb3e1c467c
#
_cell.length_a   1.000
_cell.length_b   1.000
_cell.length_c   1.000
_cell.angle_alpha   90.00
_cell.angle_beta   90.00
_cell.angle_gamma   90.00
#
_symmetry.space_group_name_H-M   'P 1'
#
loop_
_entity.id
_entity.type
_entity.pdbx_description
1 polymer ?
#
loop_
_entity_poly.entity_id
_entity_poly.type
_entity_poly.pdbx_seq_one_letter_code
_entity_poly.pdbx_strand_id
1 'polypeptide(L)'
;DNSPNVWIDHNEIFAKNFECKGTPDNDTTFESAIDIKKGSTNVTVSYNYIHGIKKVGLSGASNTDTGRNLTYHHNIYRDVNSRLPLQRGGLVHAYNNLYDGITGSGFNVRQKGIALIESNWFENALNPVTARNDSSNFGTWELRNNNITSPSDFAKYKITWGKPSSPHINADDWKSTGKFPSISYKYTPVSAQCVKDKLANYAGVGKNLAVLTAANCK
;
A
#
# COMPACT_ATOMS: atom_id res chain seq x y z
N ASP A 1 13.89 -2.48 -13.08
CA ASP A 1 13.45 -2.54 -14.49
C ASP A 1 13.71 -3.94 -15.07
N ASN A 2 12.75 -4.52 -15.79
CA ASN A 2 12.85 -5.85 -16.42
C ASN A 2 13.25 -6.97 -15.45
N SER A 3 12.76 -6.93 -14.24
CA SER A 3 13.08 -7.89 -13.18
C SER A 3 11.79 -8.62 -12.75
N PRO A 4 11.42 -9.71 -13.39
CA PRO A 4 10.28 -10.52 -12.96
C PRO A 4 10.66 -11.41 -11.78
N ASN A 5 9.63 -11.84 -11.02
CA ASN A 5 9.76 -12.81 -9.93
C ASN A 5 10.71 -12.34 -8.81
N VAL A 6 10.54 -11.11 -8.35
CA VAL A 6 11.35 -10.51 -7.26
C VAL A 6 10.60 -10.59 -5.94
N TRP A 7 11.31 -10.89 -4.88
CA TRP A 7 10.80 -10.86 -3.52
C TRP A 7 11.61 -9.90 -2.66
N ILE A 8 10.94 -8.91 -2.06
CA ILE A 8 11.52 -7.90 -1.16
C ILE A 8 10.92 -8.14 0.22
N ASP A 9 11.71 -8.68 1.13
CA ASP A 9 11.20 -9.30 2.34
C ASP A 9 12.01 -8.93 3.59
N HIS A 10 11.34 -8.70 4.72
CA HIS A 10 11.91 -8.43 6.04
C HIS A 10 12.95 -7.30 6.11
N ASN A 11 12.79 -6.26 5.30
CA ASN A 11 13.65 -5.08 5.35
C ASN A 11 13.06 -4.01 6.25
N GLU A 12 13.92 -3.13 6.74
CA GLU A 12 13.55 -1.83 7.27
C GLU A 12 13.97 -0.76 6.25
N ILE A 13 13.01 0.05 5.78
CA ILE A 13 13.24 1.08 4.76
C ILE A 13 12.72 2.41 5.29
N PHE A 14 13.60 3.38 5.44
CA PHE A 14 13.24 4.70 5.95
C PHE A 14 14.10 5.80 5.34
N ALA A 15 13.56 7.02 5.32
CA ALA A 15 14.33 8.21 5.00
C ALA A 15 14.71 8.89 6.31
N LYS A 16 15.99 8.94 6.61
CA LYS A 16 16.51 9.82 7.65
C LYS A 16 16.62 11.21 7.04
N ASN A 17 16.15 12.25 7.75
CA ASN A 17 16.43 13.63 7.36
C ASN A 17 17.97 13.84 7.36
N PHE A 18 18.57 13.56 6.22
CA PHE A 18 19.91 14.08 6.00
C PHE A 18 19.74 15.56 5.68
N GLU A 19 20.30 16.40 6.52
CA GLU A 19 20.52 17.80 6.20
C GLU A 19 21.49 17.90 5.02
N CYS A 20 21.04 17.54 3.83
CA CYS A 20 21.67 18.02 2.63
C CYS A 20 21.40 19.53 2.60
N LYS A 21 22.44 20.33 2.85
CA LYS A 21 22.39 21.79 2.79
C LYS A 21 21.63 22.20 1.53
N GLY A 22 20.46 22.81 1.69
CA GLY A 22 19.74 23.50 0.66
C GLY A 22 18.38 22.92 0.23
N THR A 23 17.93 21.76 0.73
CA THR A 23 16.61 21.23 0.37
C THR A 23 15.90 20.61 1.56
N PRO A 24 14.91 21.26 2.12
CA PRO A 24 14.03 20.66 3.13
C PRO A 24 13.06 19.63 2.56
N ASP A 25 13.15 19.29 1.27
CA ASP A 25 12.21 18.42 0.59
C ASP A 25 12.81 17.04 0.34
N ASN A 26 12.22 16.01 0.97
CA ASN A 26 12.55 14.60 0.76
C ASN A 26 12.42 14.15 -0.70
N ASP A 27 11.78 14.92 -1.57
CA ASP A 27 11.61 14.61 -2.99
C ASP A 27 12.91 14.60 -3.77
N THR A 28 13.92 15.35 -3.33
CA THR A 28 15.22 15.42 -4.01
C THR A 28 16.26 14.45 -3.47
N THR A 29 16.08 13.98 -2.24
CA THR A 29 17.06 13.12 -1.57
C THR A 29 16.62 11.65 -1.58
N PHE A 30 15.34 11.37 -1.35
CA PHE A 30 14.77 10.02 -1.34
C PHE A 30 13.39 10.04 -2.00
N GLU A 31 13.37 9.85 -3.31
CA GLU A 31 12.13 9.96 -4.07
C GLU A 31 11.14 8.84 -3.73
N SER A 32 11.63 7.62 -3.48
CA SER A 32 10.76 6.46 -3.30
C SER A 32 11.46 5.33 -2.54
N ALA A 33 10.72 4.54 -1.76
CA ALA A 33 11.25 3.34 -1.11
C ALA A 33 11.38 2.17 -2.09
N ILE A 34 10.28 1.85 -2.81
CA ILE A 34 10.23 0.69 -3.71
C ILE A 34 9.50 1.07 -4.99
N ASP A 35 10.25 1.22 -6.07
CA ASP A 35 9.69 1.47 -7.40
C ASP A 35 9.78 0.23 -8.29
N ILE A 36 8.64 -0.21 -8.82
CA ILE A 36 8.54 -1.35 -9.73
C ILE A 36 8.14 -0.83 -11.10
N LYS A 37 9.06 -0.90 -12.06
CA LYS A 37 8.96 -0.22 -13.36
C LYS A 37 9.31 -1.15 -14.51
N LYS A 38 8.99 -0.73 -15.73
CA LYS A 38 9.46 -1.27 -17.02
C LYS A 38 9.59 -2.80 -17.06
N GLY A 39 8.53 -3.51 -17.37
CA GLY A 39 8.54 -4.96 -17.55
C GLY A 39 8.70 -5.80 -16.28
N SER A 40 8.96 -5.19 -15.12
CA SER A 40 8.99 -5.93 -13.85
C SER A 40 7.57 -6.34 -13.46
N THR A 41 7.37 -7.62 -13.16
CA THR A 41 6.08 -8.18 -12.75
C THR A 41 6.28 -9.38 -11.83
N ASN A 42 5.21 -9.90 -11.24
CA ASN A 42 5.25 -10.96 -10.23
C ASN A 42 6.19 -10.61 -9.08
N VAL A 43 6.08 -9.40 -8.58
CA VAL A 43 6.89 -8.91 -7.47
C VAL A 43 6.09 -9.02 -6.18
N THR A 44 6.71 -9.62 -5.16
CA THR A 44 6.17 -9.69 -3.81
C THR A 44 6.96 -8.77 -2.88
N VAL A 45 6.25 -7.94 -2.15
CA VAL A 45 6.79 -7.06 -1.10
C VAL A 45 6.14 -7.50 0.21
N SER A 46 6.94 -8.05 1.13
CA SER A 46 6.39 -8.68 2.33
C SER A 46 7.22 -8.43 3.58
N TYR A 47 6.55 -8.41 4.72
CA TYR A 47 7.17 -8.28 6.04
C TYR A 47 8.19 -7.13 6.17
N ASN A 48 8.07 -6.08 5.35
CA ASN A 48 8.93 -4.92 5.49
C ASN A 48 8.34 -3.91 6.48
N TYR A 49 9.22 -3.20 7.18
CA TYR A 49 8.87 -2.02 7.95
C TYR A 49 9.32 -0.77 7.18
N ILE A 50 8.36 -0.01 6.67
CA ILE A 50 8.59 1.17 5.84
C ILE A 50 8.04 2.39 6.56
N HIS A 51 8.91 3.37 6.86
CA HIS A 51 8.49 4.51 7.67
C HIS A 51 9.25 5.81 7.34
N GLY A 52 8.63 6.94 7.71
CA GLY A 52 9.26 8.26 7.57
C GLY A 52 9.58 8.66 6.13
N ILE A 53 8.83 8.16 5.14
CA ILE A 53 9.08 8.40 3.72
C ILE A 53 7.92 9.18 3.11
N LYS A 54 8.24 10.20 2.29
CA LYS A 54 7.24 11.01 1.61
C LYS A 54 6.52 10.23 0.50
N LYS A 55 7.23 9.52 -0.36
CA LYS A 55 6.68 8.68 -1.42
C LYS A 55 7.14 7.25 -1.22
N VAL A 56 6.23 6.30 -1.02
CA VAL A 56 6.61 4.92 -0.72
C VAL A 56 6.94 4.14 -1.97
N GLY A 57 6.09 4.15 -3.00
CA GLY A 57 6.44 3.38 -4.18
C GLY A 57 5.51 3.51 -5.38
N LEU A 58 6.07 3.17 -6.54
CA LEU A 58 5.37 3.13 -7.81
C LEU A 58 5.16 1.70 -8.30
N SER A 59 4.04 1.48 -8.92
CA SER A 59 3.81 0.40 -9.88
C SER A 59 3.59 1.02 -11.26
N GLY A 60 4.67 1.20 -12.00
CA GLY A 60 4.71 1.88 -13.29
C GLY A 60 5.24 3.31 -13.24
N ALA A 61 6.23 3.61 -14.08
CA ALA A 61 6.91 4.91 -14.14
C ALA A 61 6.05 5.99 -14.81
N SER A 62 5.22 5.62 -15.78
CA SER A 62 4.38 6.52 -16.59
C SER A 62 3.02 5.89 -16.89
N ASN A 63 2.13 6.64 -17.52
CA ASN A 63 0.81 6.14 -17.91
C ASN A 63 0.85 5.08 -19.04
N THR A 64 1.99 4.90 -19.67
CA THR A 64 2.24 3.83 -20.66
C THR A 64 3.00 2.65 -20.09
N ASP A 65 3.58 2.78 -18.90
CA ASP A 65 4.29 1.73 -18.19
C ASP A 65 3.36 1.04 -17.18
N THR A 66 2.50 0.14 -17.66
CA THR A 66 1.38 -0.45 -16.94
C THR A 66 1.43 -1.98 -16.92
N GLY A 67 0.45 -2.63 -16.30
CA GLY A 67 0.15 -4.05 -16.53
C GLY A 67 0.96 -5.07 -15.70
N ARG A 68 1.22 -4.78 -14.42
CA ARG A 68 1.97 -5.67 -13.50
C ARG A 68 1.07 -6.46 -12.57
N ASN A 69 1.55 -7.63 -12.17
CA ASN A 69 0.98 -8.41 -11.09
C ASN A 69 1.87 -8.27 -9.84
N LEU A 70 1.34 -7.66 -8.80
CA LEU A 70 2.09 -7.35 -7.59
C LEU A 70 1.34 -7.83 -6.35
N THR A 71 2.09 -8.30 -5.37
CA THR A 71 1.57 -8.69 -4.06
C THR A 71 2.29 -7.91 -2.97
N TYR A 72 1.52 -7.27 -2.09
CA TYR A 72 2.00 -6.58 -0.90
C TYR A 72 1.35 -7.22 0.32
N HIS A 73 2.14 -7.86 1.19
CA HIS A 73 1.54 -8.48 2.37
C HIS A 73 2.42 -8.38 3.61
N HIS A 74 1.76 -8.28 4.75
CA HIS A 74 2.41 -8.25 6.06
C HIS A 74 3.46 -7.13 6.19
N ASN A 75 3.31 -6.02 5.45
CA ASN A 75 4.17 -4.86 5.61
C ASN A 75 3.58 -3.90 6.64
N ILE A 76 4.45 -3.18 7.33
CA ILE A 76 4.09 -2.05 8.18
C ILE A 76 4.50 -0.77 7.45
N TYR A 77 3.52 0.12 7.24
CA TYR A 77 3.71 1.46 6.73
C TYR A 77 3.37 2.44 7.85
N ARG A 78 4.37 3.19 8.31
CA ARG A 78 4.17 4.14 9.42
C ARG A 78 4.74 5.52 9.10
N ASP A 79 3.97 6.56 9.42
CA ASP A 79 4.39 7.95 9.22
C ASP A 79 4.88 8.21 7.79
N VAL A 80 4.07 7.84 6.81
CA VAL A 80 4.36 7.99 5.38
C VAL A 80 3.37 8.93 4.72
N ASN A 81 3.76 9.57 3.62
CA ASN A 81 2.85 10.50 2.98
C ASN A 81 2.00 9.82 1.90
N SER A 82 2.59 9.21 0.87
CA SER A 82 1.79 8.75 -0.28
C SER A 82 2.39 7.56 -1.04
N ARG A 83 1.60 7.01 -1.97
CA ARG A 83 1.97 5.94 -2.92
C ARG A 83 2.17 4.58 -2.25
N LEU A 84 1.08 3.98 -1.77
CA LEU A 84 1.10 2.69 -1.04
C LEU A 84 0.29 1.56 -1.72
N PRO A 85 0.54 1.20 -2.97
CA PRO A 85 1.35 1.88 -3.98
C PRO A 85 0.57 2.94 -4.78
N LEU A 86 1.29 3.77 -5.58
CA LEU A 86 0.70 4.39 -6.75
C LEU A 86 0.70 3.35 -7.87
N GLN A 87 -0.47 2.84 -8.21
CA GLN A 87 -0.66 1.77 -9.19
C GLN A 87 -1.08 2.33 -10.55
N ARG A 88 -0.37 1.97 -11.59
CA ARG A 88 -0.75 2.23 -12.99
C ARG A 88 -1.04 0.92 -13.71
N GLY A 89 -2.31 0.62 -13.89
CA GLY A 89 -2.76 -0.63 -14.52
C GLY A 89 -2.42 -1.88 -13.73
N GLY A 90 -2.66 -3.04 -14.31
CA GLY A 90 -2.34 -4.34 -13.73
C GLY A 90 -3.12 -4.71 -12.48
N LEU A 91 -2.64 -5.70 -11.77
CA LEU A 91 -3.26 -6.28 -10.59
C LEU A 91 -2.39 -6.08 -9.35
N VAL A 92 -2.96 -5.53 -8.30
CA VAL A 92 -2.31 -5.42 -6.99
C VAL A 92 -3.15 -6.16 -5.96
N HIS A 93 -2.58 -7.17 -5.33
CA HIS A 93 -3.16 -7.81 -4.16
C HIS A 93 -2.41 -7.34 -2.91
N ALA A 94 -3.12 -6.67 -2.00
CA ALA A 94 -2.58 -6.17 -0.75
C ALA A 94 -3.35 -6.73 0.43
N TYR A 95 -2.71 -7.59 1.23
CA TYR A 95 -3.36 -8.22 2.37
C TYR A 95 -2.48 -8.26 3.62
N ASN A 96 -3.12 -8.21 4.76
CA ASN A 96 -2.47 -8.24 6.07
C ASN A 96 -1.36 -7.19 6.28
N ASN A 97 -1.50 -6.02 5.65
CA ASN A 97 -0.62 -4.90 5.92
C ASN A 97 -1.20 -4.00 7.02
N LEU A 98 -0.33 -3.31 7.72
CA LEU A 98 -0.67 -2.27 8.68
C LEU A 98 -0.29 -0.90 8.10
N TYR A 99 -1.28 -0.01 8.00
CA TYR A 99 -1.16 1.36 7.53
C TYR A 99 -1.50 2.31 8.68
N ASP A 100 -0.49 3.00 9.20
CA ASP A 100 -0.61 3.92 10.33
C ASP A 100 0.12 5.23 10.05
N GLY A 101 -0.59 6.36 10.09
CA GLY A 101 0.00 7.67 9.85
C GLY A 101 0.21 8.00 8.37
N ILE A 102 -0.83 7.82 7.53
CA ILE A 102 -0.80 8.26 6.12
C ILE A 102 -1.22 9.73 6.06
N THR A 103 -0.33 10.62 5.61
CA THR A 103 -0.57 12.07 5.61
C THR A 103 -1.01 12.65 4.26
N GLY A 104 -1.02 11.87 3.19
CA GLY A 104 -1.43 12.31 1.85
C GLY A 104 -2.40 11.36 1.17
N SER A 105 -1.95 10.19 0.77
CA SER A 105 -2.83 9.16 0.19
C SER A 105 -2.21 7.77 0.28
N GLY A 106 -3.02 6.77 0.58
CA GLY A 106 -2.65 5.36 0.54
C GLY A 106 -2.56 4.82 -0.89
N PHE A 107 -3.42 3.85 -1.19
CA PHE A 107 -3.58 3.34 -2.56
C PHE A 107 -4.02 4.45 -3.50
N ASN A 108 -3.34 4.54 -4.65
CA ASN A 108 -3.74 5.43 -5.72
C ASN A 108 -3.84 4.61 -7.02
N VAL A 109 -5.06 4.13 -7.31
CA VAL A 109 -5.31 3.13 -8.35
C VAL A 109 -5.68 3.82 -9.66
N ARG A 110 -4.80 3.77 -10.64
CA ARG A 110 -4.91 4.48 -11.92
C ARG A 110 -4.81 3.54 -13.11
N GLN A 111 -5.00 4.08 -14.32
CA GLN A 111 -4.78 3.39 -15.60
C GLN A 111 -5.51 2.05 -15.66
N LYS A 112 -6.79 2.04 -15.23
CA LYS A 112 -7.63 0.84 -15.18
C LYS A 112 -7.01 -0.32 -14.37
N GLY A 113 -6.11 -0.02 -13.43
CA GLY A 113 -5.60 -1.01 -12.48
C GLY A 113 -6.71 -1.56 -11.59
N ILE A 114 -6.53 -2.77 -11.09
CA ILE A 114 -7.46 -3.39 -10.15
C ILE A 114 -6.69 -3.76 -8.89
N ALA A 115 -7.15 -3.28 -7.75
CA ALA A 115 -6.57 -3.60 -6.45
C ALA A 115 -7.52 -4.47 -5.61
N LEU A 116 -7.02 -5.58 -5.05
CA LEU A 116 -7.66 -6.26 -3.94
C LEU A 116 -6.99 -5.83 -2.64
N ILE A 117 -7.78 -5.24 -1.75
CA ILE A 117 -7.33 -4.69 -0.47
C ILE A 117 -8.03 -5.49 0.63
N GLU A 118 -7.33 -6.47 1.21
CA GLU A 118 -7.92 -7.51 2.03
C GLU A 118 -7.27 -7.67 3.40
N SER A 119 -8.08 -7.74 4.44
CA SER A 119 -7.62 -8.02 5.81
C SER A 119 -6.49 -7.11 6.29
N ASN A 120 -6.45 -5.87 5.83
CA ASN A 120 -5.50 -4.86 6.27
C ASN A 120 -6.04 -4.07 7.47
N TRP A 121 -5.12 -3.47 8.21
CA TRP A 121 -5.44 -2.49 9.25
C TRP A 121 -5.09 -1.08 8.78
N PHE A 122 -6.05 -0.16 8.87
CA PHE A 122 -5.90 1.26 8.58
C PHE A 122 -6.21 2.09 9.81
N GLU A 123 -5.32 2.98 10.16
CA GLU A 123 -5.56 3.99 11.20
C GLU A 123 -4.76 5.27 10.93
N ASN A 124 -5.21 6.41 11.45
CA ASN A 124 -4.56 7.70 11.27
C ASN A 124 -4.26 8.00 9.79
N ALA A 125 -5.23 7.79 8.90
CA ALA A 125 -4.96 7.81 7.47
C ALA A 125 -5.82 8.82 6.71
N LEU A 126 -5.15 9.70 5.95
CA LEU A 126 -5.77 10.57 4.95
C LEU A 126 -5.83 9.83 3.62
N ASN A 127 -7.04 9.72 3.03
CA ASN A 127 -7.28 9.09 1.73
C ASN A 127 -6.65 7.69 1.60
N PRO A 128 -6.97 6.72 2.47
CA PRO A 128 -6.33 5.41 2.45
C PRO A 128 -6.49 4.65 1.13
N VAL A 129 -7.61 4.83 0.44
CA VAL A 129 -7.90 4.22 -0.87
C VAL A 129 -8.50 5.26 -1.81
N THR A 130 -7.83 5.52 -2.92
CA THR A 130 -8.24 6.58 -3.86
C THR A 130 -7.77 6.28 -5.28
N ALA A 131 -8.32 7.00 -6.25
CA ALA A 131 -7.77 7.20 -7.58
C ALA A 131 -7.74 8.69 -7.86
N ARG A 132 -6.57 9.28 -8.12
CA ARG A 132 -6.40 10.73 -8.28
C ARG A 132 -5.25 11.09 -9.19
N ASN A 133 -5.22 12.36 -9.64
CA ASN A 133 -4.20 12.92 -10.51
C ASN A 133 -4.09 12.23 -11.88
N ASP A 134 -5.20 11.65 -12.36
CA ASP A 134 -5.27 11.05 -13.68
C ASP A 134 -6.71 11.14 -14.18
N SER A 135 -6.98 12.15 -14.96
CA SER A 135 -8.32 12.67 -15.22
C SER A 135 -9.27 11.75 -15.99
N SER A 136 -8.82 10.64 -16.58
CA SER A 136 -9.66 9.83 -17.45
C SER A 136 -9.55 8.33 -17.27
N ASN A 137 -8.59 7.85 -16.48
CA ASN A 137 -8.28 6.43 -16.39
C ASN A 137 -8.14 5.97 -14.92
N PHE A 138 -9.21 6.17 -14.15
CA PHE A 138 -9.27 5.61 -12.81
C PHE A 138 -9.24 4.08 -12.87
N GLY A 139 -8.61 3.47 -11.86
CA GLY A 139 -8.73 2.05 -11.60
C GLY A 139 -9.88 1.76 -10.65
N THR A 140 -9.98 0.50 -10.26
CA THR A 140 -11.00 -0.01 -9.36
C THR A 140 -10.37 -0.78 -8.20
N TRP A 141 -11.13 -0.94 -7.12
CA TRP A 141 -10.70 -1.73 -5.98
C TRP A 141 -11.80 -2.62 -5.47
N GLU A 142 -11.40 -3.72 -4.87
CA GLU A 142 -12.24 -4.59 -4.06
C GLU A 142 -11.75 -4.56 -2.62
N LEU A 143 -12.67 -4.27 -1.67
CA LEU A 143 -12.39 -4.20 -0.24
C LEU A 143 -12.94 -5.44 0.44
N ARG A 144 -12.10 -6.19 1.16
CA ARG A 144 -12.50 -7.38 1.91
C ARG A 144 -11.92 -7.39 3.33
N ASN A 145 -12.72 -7.68 4.32
CA ASN A 145 -12.29 -8.03 5.67
C ASN A 145 -11.27 -7.07 6.33
N ASN A 146 -11.17 -5.82 5.89
CA ASN A 146 -10.34 -4.81 6.56
C ASN A 146 -10.96 -4.44 7.92
N ASN A 147 -10.20 -3.73 8.78
CA ASN A 147 -10.74 -3.21 10.04
C ASN A 147 -11.86 -2.18 9.86
N ILE A 148 -11.92 -1.54 8.71
CA ILE A 148 -13.00 -0.63 8.31
C ILE A 148 -14.03 -1.46 7.54
N THR A 149 -15.29 -1.35 7.94
CA THR A 149 -16.42 -2.07 7.32
C THR A 149 -17.45 -1.12 6.71
N SER A 150 -17.49 0.11 7.20
CA SER A 150 -18.40 1.15 6.74
C SER A 150 -17.88 2.54 7.13
N PRO A 151 -18.45 3.64 6.61
CA PRO A 151 -18.10 5.00 7.01
C PRO A 151 -18.23 5.30 8.51
N SER A 152 -19.04 4.55 9.25
CA SER A 152 -19.18 4.70 10.71
C SER A 152 -17.87 4.39 11.46
N ASP A 153 -16.96 3.63 10.86
CA ASP A 153 -15.67 3.27 11.45
C ASP A 153 -14.62 4.39 11.30
N PHE A 154 -14.84 5.36 10.44
CA PHE A 154 -13.82 6.37 10.11
C PHE A 154 -13.38 7.19 11.32
N ALA A 155 -14.31 7.64 12.15
CA ALA A 155 -13.97 8.39 13.35
C ALA A 155 -13.15 7.55 14.34
N LYS A 156 -13.51 6.27 14.51
CA LYS A 156 -12.84 5.32 15.40
C LYS A 156 -11.37 5.13 15.01
N TYR A 157 -11.09 5.00 13.73
CA TYR A 157 -9.75 4.75 13.21
C TYR A 157 -9.05 6.00 12.68
N LYS A 158 -9.65 7.19 12.87
CA LYS A 158 -9.12 8.47 12.40
C LYS A 158 -8.84 8.48 10.88
N ILE A 159 -9.79 8.00 10.12
CA ILE A 159 -9.76 8.04 8.66
C ILE A 159 -10.37 9.35 8.20
N THR A 160 -9.68 10.04 7.31
CA THR A 160 -10.11 11.32 6.75
C THR A 160 -10.00 11.34 5.23
N TRP A 161 -10.76 12.24 4.60
CA TRP A 161 -10.84 12.33 3.15
C TRP A 161 -10.60 13.77 2.70
N GLY A 162 -9.57 13.99 1.91
CA GLY A 162 -9.28 15.26 1.27
C GLY A 162 -9.83 15.31 -0.16
N LYS A 163 -10.16 16.51 -0.61
CA LYS A 163 -10.63 16.78 -1.98
C LYS A 163 -9.53 17.52 -2.74
N PRO A 164 -8.66 16.83 -3.48
CA PRO A 164 -7.68 17.50 -4.33
C PRO A 164 -8.38 18.25 -5.46
N SER A 165 -7.72 19.27 -6.02
CA SER A 165 -8.23 20.05 -7.17
C SER A 165 -8.34 19.24 -8.46
N SER A 166 -7.56 18.16 -8.58
CA SER A 166 -7.61 17.23 -9.72
C SER A 166 -8.81 16.29 -9.63
N PRO A 167 -9.29 15.76 -10.76
CA PRO A 167 -10.27 14.68 -10.74
C PRO A 167 -9.84 13.52 -9.86
N HIS A 168 -10.75 13.00 -9.05
CA HIS A 168 -10.48 11.92 -8.10
C HIS A 168 -11.74 11.13 -7.75
N ILE A 169 -11.52 9.90 -7.30
CA ILE A 169 -12.51 9.06 -6.63
C ILE A 169 -11.86 8.63 -5.30
N ASN A 170 -12.59 8.74 -4.21
CA ASN A 170 -12.20 8.23 -2.90
C ASN A 170 -13.13 7.09 -2.49
N ALA A 171 -12.62 6.16 -1.69
CA ALA A 171 -13.45 5.13 -1.06
C ALA A 171 -14.16 5.67 0.21
N ASP A 172 -14.66 6.91 0.17
CA ASP A 172 -15.28 7.59 1.31
C ASP A 172 -16.67 7.04 1.69
N ASP A 173 -17.23 6.18 0.87
CA ASP A 173 -18.38 5.33 1.21
C ASP A 173 -17.97 3.90 1.63
N TRP A 174 -16.67 3.59 1.63
CA TRP A 174 -16.03 2.31 1.90
C TRP A 174 -16.62 1.14 1.10
N LYS A 175 -16.89 1.36 -0.17
CA LYS A 175 -17.41 0.34 -1.08
C LYS A 175 -16.38 -0.06 -2.14
N SER A 176 -16.47 -1.33 -2.55
CA SER A 176 -15.76 -1.82 -3.73
C SER A 176 -16.30 -1.16 -4.99
N THR A 177 -15.41 -0.74 -5.88
CA THR A 177 -15.76 -0.15 -7.19
C THR A 177 -15.58 -1.14 -8.34
N GLY A 178 -15.00 -2.31 -8.07
CA GLY A 178 -14.79 -3.38 -9.01
C GLY A 178 -14.57 -4.71 -8.30
N LYS A 179 -14.38 -5.77 -9.09
CA LYS A 179 -14.10 -7.11 -8.61
C LYS A 179 -12.70 -7.53 -9.07
N PHE A 180 -11.92 -8.06 -8.16
CA PHE A 180 -10.60 -8.61 -8.48
C PHE A 180 -10.75 -9.97 -9.18
N PRO A 181 -9.95 -10.28 -10.20
CA PRO A 181 -9.96 -11.60 -10.82
C PRO A 181 -9.45 -12.67 -9.83
N SER A 182 -9.52 -13.92 -10.24
CA SER A 182 -9.03 -15.04 -9.41
C SER A 182 -7.56 -14.90 -9.08
N ILE A 183 -7.20 -15.23 -7.85
CA ILE A 183 -5.81 -15.27 -7.38
C ILE A 183 -5.22 -16.62 -7.75
N SER A 184 -4.04 -16.61 -8.36
CA SER A 184 -3.38 -17.83 -8.90
C SER A 184 -2.50 -18.57 -7.88
N TYR A 185 -2.35 -18.02 -6.66
CA TYR A 185 -1.52 -18.63 -5.62
C TYR A 185 -2.33 -18.89 -4.34
N LYS A 186 -1.84 -19.83 -3.53
CA LYS A 186 -2.44 -20.11 -2.22
C LYS A 186 -1.98 -19.10 -1.20
N TYR A 187 -2.90 -18.58 -0.42
CA TYR A 187 -2.64 -17.69 0.70
C TYR A 187 -3.73 -17.85 1.77
N THR A 188 -3.44 -17.48 3.00
CA THR A 188 -4.40 -17.53 4.11
C THR A 188 -4.24 -16.26 4.92
N PRO A 189 -5.09 -15.26 4.72
CA PRO A 189 -5.00 -14.02 5.47
C PRO A 189 -5.42 -14.25 6.93
N VAL A 190 -4.75 -13.58 7.84
CA VAL A 190 -5.18 -13.45 9.23
C VAL A 190 -6.17 -12.27 9.36
N SER A 191 -6.87 -12.17 10.48
CA SER A 191 -7.78 -11.03 10.70
C SER A 191 -7.02 -9.70 10.77
N ALA A 192 -7.67 -8.61 10.37
CA ALA A 192 -7.10 -7.27 10.48
C ALA A 192 -6.71 -6.93 11.94
N GLN A 193 -7.47 -7.41 12.93
CA GLN A 193 -7.13 -7.22 14.34
C GLN A 193 -5.80 -7.94 14.71
N CYS A 194 -5.60 -9.16 14.22
CA CYS A 194 -4.34 -9.87 14.43
C CYS A 194 -3.16 -9.12 13.80
N VAL A 195 -3.34 -8.53 12.63
CA VAL A 195 -2.33 -7.67 12.01
C VAL A 195 -1.96 -6.52 12.95
N LYS A 196 -2.93 -5.80 13.50
CA LYS A 196 -2.69 -4.70 14.45
C LYS A 196 -1.91 -5.16 15.68
N ASP A 197 -2.28 -6.29 16.24
CA ASP A 197 -1.76 -6.75 17.54
C ASP A 197 -0.39 -7.43 17.43
N LYS A 198 -0.11 -8.08 16.32
CA LYS A 198 1.02 -9.01 16.23
C LYS A 198 2.06 -8.67 15.16
N LEU A 199 1.70 -7.97 14.07
CA LEU A 199 2.59 -7.83 12.91
C LEU A 199 3.94 -7.20 13.24
N ALA A 200 4.01 -6.29 14.22
CA ALA A 200 5.26 -5.65 14.63
C ALA A 200 6.33 -6.64 15.17
N ASN A 201 5.92 -7.83 15.56
CA ASN A 201 6.85 -8.88 15.99
C ASN A 201 7.44 -9.67 14.81
N TYR A 202 6.93 -9.46 13.59
CA TYR A 202 7.27 -10.25 12.41
C TYR A 202 7.87 -9.41 11.28
N ALA A 203 7.43 -8.17 11.10
CA ALA A 203 7.88 -7.29 10.01
C ALA A 203 9.12 -6.48 10.39
N GLY A 204 10.00 -6.25 9.41
CA GLY A 204 11.26 -5.52 9.56
C GLY A 204 12.45 -6.43 9.83
N VAL A 205 13.62 -5.83 10.01
CA VAL A 205 14.87 -6.54 10.25
C VAL A 205 14.92 -7.20 11.64
N GLY A 206 15.74 -8.22 11.78
CA GLY A 206 15.97 -8.90 13.08
C GLY A 206 14.82 -9.79 13.56
N LYS A 207 13.89 -10.15 12.69
CA LYS A 207 12.72 -10.99 13.00
C LYS A 207 12.91 -12.47 12.65
N ASN A 208 14.14 -12.89 12.32
CA ASN A 208 14.50 -14.27 11.98
C ASN A 208 13.61 -14.89 10.88
N LEU A 209 13.14 -14.05 9.93
CA LEU A 209 12.22 -14.43 8.85
C LEU A 209 10.95 -15.13 9.37
N ALA A 210 10.51 -14.78 10.56
CA ALA A 210 9.30 -15.34 11.16
C ALA A 210 8.05 -14.87 10.39
N VAL A 211 7.07 -15.75 10.26
CA VAL A 211 5.82 -15.48 9.55
C VAL A 211 4.62 -15.44 10.51
N LEU A 212 3.73 -14.50 10.30
CA LEU A 212 2.48 -14.39 11.03
C LEU A 212 1.44 -15.34 10.42
N THR A 213 0.91 -16.23 11.26
CA THR A 213 -0.11 -17.20 10.87
C THR A 213 -1.31 -17.13 11.79
N ALA A 214 -2.42 -17.77 11.44
CA ALA A 214 -3.60 -17.85 12.29
C ALA A 214 -3.31 -18.45 13.69
N ALA A 215 -2.32 -19.31 13.80
CA ALA A 215 -1.92 -19.88 15.10
C ALA A 215 -1.33 -18.84 16.05
N ASN A 216 -0.73 -17.78 15.52
CA ASN A 216 -0.12 -16.69 16.27
C ASN A 216 -1.10 -15.58 16.68
N CYS A 217 -2.34 -15.65 16.21
CA CYS A 217 -3.39 -14.64 16.45
C CYS A 217 -4.21 -14.86 17.73
N LYS A 218 -3.85 -15.88 18.49
CA LYS A 218 -4.53 -16.22 19.74
C LYS A 218 -4.03 -15.40 20.91
#